data_5e5b897ebd78d211f1418650b5c61463
#
_entry.id   5e5b897ebd78d211f1418650b5c61463
#
_cell.length_a   1.000
_cell.length_b   1.000
_cell.length_c   1.000
_cell.angle_alpha   90.00
_cell.angle_beta   90.00
_cell.angle_gamma   90.00
#
_symmetry.space_group_name_H-M   'P 1'
#
loop_
_entity.id
_entity.type
_entity.pdbx_description
1 polymer ?
#
loop_
_entity_poly.entity_id
_entity_poly.type
_entity_poly.pdbx_seq_one_letter_code
_entity_poly.pdbx_strand_id
1 'polypeptide(L)'
;ADTVLARMARLVWEAQSSKAPISNLADRISLYFVPAVLVLALLSGGLWYFAAGQDFAFALRITIAVLVVACPCAMGLATPTSIMVGTGVGAQMGVLVRGGAALEAAGRVDAVVFDKTGTLTRNEVAVSGQTIFPGAASVPLPAGQSGATSGDSMQVFLEGLCLSLAGSLGGLSAHPLSVAVAEAAKARGLARHELAEFISVTGRGVRAVYHAANGDTVPVALGNLAFMAELAGHFEIDDALRPNVAEAAAGGATPLFLAVNDTPVAVFRLAAPLRPESERVVTALKGMGLRVMLLSGDIRATAESVARSAGIAEVMAEVRPEDKERVIAELNAQGLNAAMVGDGVNDAPALAASKVGIAVGSGAQVAVEAADIVLMRDDLNGVVTAIALGRATLRNIRQNLAWAFGYNILCLPVAAGLLYAFGGPTLSPMLAGAAMAFSSVSVVGNALRLRGFKAHFG
;
A
#
# COMPACT_ATOMS: atom_id res chain seq x y z
N ALA A 1 -10.45 16.59 -21.24
CA ALA A 1 -10.56 16.23 -19.83
C ALA A 1 -10.16 14.77 -19.67
N ASP A 2 -9.01 14.51 -19.07
CA ASP A 2 -8.57 13.13 -18.78
C ASP A 2 -9.48 12.57 -17.67
N THR A 3 -10.41 11.73 -18.07
CA THR A 3 -11.25 11.01 -17.10
C THR A 3 -10.41 9.97 -16.35
N VAL A 4 -10.83 9.59 -15.14
CA VAL A 4 -10.20 8.50 -14.36
C VAL A 4 -10.11 7.23 -15.21
N LEU A 5 -11.15 6.93 -16.00
CA LEU A 5 -11.19 5.78 -16.91
C LEU A 5 -10.11 5.86 -18.01
N ALA A 6 -9.90 7.04 -18.61
CA ALA A 6 -8.87 7.22 -19.64
C ALA A 6 -7.45 7.07 -19.07
N ARG A 7 -7.23 7.53 -17.84
CA ARG A 7 -5.97 7.35 -17.12
C ARG A 7 -5.72 5.89 -16.79
N MET A 8 -6.73 5.16 -16.29
CA MET A 8 -6.65 3.71 -16.06
C MET A 8 -6.30 2.95 -17.34
N ALA A 9 -6.98 3.24 -18.44
CA ALA A 9 -6.73 2.60 -19.73
C ALA A 9 -5.28 2.85 -20.20
N ARG A 10 -4.76 4.06 -20.01
CA ARG A 10 -3.38 4.41 -20.35
C ARG A 10 -2.37 3.62 -19.49
N LEU A 11 -2.54 3.58 -18.16
CA LEU A 11 -1.66 2.83 -17.26
C LEU A 11 -1.65 1.33 -17.58
N VAL A 12 -2.81 0.75 -17.88
CA VAL A 12 -2.88 -0.67 -18.31
C VAL A 12 -2.17 -0.88 -19.65
N TRP A 13 -2.32 0.05 -20.60
CA TRP A 13 -1.63 -0.04 -21.90
C TRP A 13 -0.11 0.13 -21.77
N GLU A 14 0.36 1.09 -20.96
CA GLU A 14 1.79 1.26 -20.65
C GLU A 14 2.36 0.01 -19.95
N ALA A 15 1.61 -0.58 -19.02
CA ALA A 15 2.00 -1.82 -18.35
C ALA A 15 2.17 -2.99 -19.33
N GLN A 16 1.30 -3.10 -20.32
CA GLN A 16 1.38 -4.16 -21.33
C GLN A 16 2.53 -3.96 -22.32
N SER A 17 2.95 -2.71 -22.57
CA SER A 17 4.03 -2.38 -23.49
C SER A 17 5.42 -2.37 -22.84
N SER A 18 5.53 -2.36 -21.51
CA SER A 18 6.79 -2.34 -20.78
C SER A 18 7.45 -3.71 -20.71
N LYS A 19 8.77 -3.78 -20.99
CA LYS A 19 9.55 -5.03 -20.81
C LYS A 19 9.89 -5.26 -19.34
N ALA A 20 9.54 -6.43 -18.81
CA ALA A 20 9.97 -6.88 -17.49
C ALA A 20 11.43 -7.34 -17.51
N PRO A 21 12.21 -7.14 -16.43
CA PRO A 21 13.60 -7.59 -16.33
C PRO A 21 13.81 -9.08 -16.62
N ILE A 22 12.85 -9.94 -16.29
CA ILE A 22 12.90 -11.38 -16.58
C ILE A 22 12.90 -11.67 -18.09
N SER A 23 12.37 -10.77 -18.92
CA SER A 23 12.46 -10.89 -20.38
C SER A 23 13.91 -10.79 -20.87
N ASN A 24 14.74 -9.96 -20.22
CA ASN A 24 16.15 -9.82 -20.56
C ASN A 24 16.94 -11.11 -20.31
N LEU A 25 16.52 -11.92 -19.32
CA LEU A 25 17.11 -13.24 -19.08
C LEU A 25 16.78 -14.19 -20.23
N ALA A 26 15.54 -14.20 -20.70
CA ALA A 26 15.12 -14.99 -21.85
C ALA A 26 15.89 -14.58 -23.13
N ASP A 27 16.01 -13.27 -23.39
CA ASP A 27 16.77 -12.72 -24.50
C ASP A 27 18.27 -13.14 -24.45
N ARG A 28 18.89 -13.06 -23.26
CA ARG A 28 20.29 -13.50 -23.06
C ARG A 28 20.48 -15.00 -23.30
N ILE A 29 19.55 -15.82 -22.80
CA ILE A 29 19.61 -17.27 -23.06
C ILE A 29 19.52 -17.55 -24.56
N SER A 30 18.62 -16.87 -25.28
CA SER A 30 18.46 -17.02 -26.74
C SER A 30 19.74 -16.68 -27.49
N LEU A 31 20.51 -15.70 -27.04
CA LEU A 31 21.76 -15.27 -27.67
C LEU A 31 22.82 -16.41 -27.75
N TYR A 32 22.86 -17.28 -26.75
CA TYR A 32 23.75 -18.43 -26.72
C TYR A 32 23.11 -19.70 -27.29
N PHE A 33 21.82 -19.88 -27.06
CA PHE A 33 21.08 -21.07 -27.44
C PHE A 33 20.98 -21.20 -28.97
N VAL A 34 20.65 -20.12 -29.68
CA VAL A 34 20.45 -20.17 -31.14
C VAL A 34 21.72 -20.57 -31.88
N PRO A 35 22.89 -19.96 -31.64
CA PRO A 35 24.16 -20.42 -32.29
C PRO A 35 24.51 -21.87 -31.94
N ALA A 36 24.31 -22.28 -30.65
CA ALA A 36 24.62 -23.66 -30.26
C ALA A 36 23.76 -24.68 -31.00
N VAL A 37 22.47 -24.38 -31.19
CA VAL A 37 21.56 -25.23 -31.94
C VAL A 37 21.92 -25.28 -33.43
N LEU A 38 22.33 -24.16 -34.02
CA LEU A 38 22.78 -24.13 -35.42
C LEU A 38 23.98 -25.09 -35.64
N VAL A 39 24.95 -25.00 -34.74
CA VAL A 39 26.10 -25.91 -34.75
C VAL A 39 25.65 -27.38 -34.57
N LEU A 40 24.77 -27.65 -33.59
CA LEU A 40 24.24 -28.98 -33.34
C LEU A 40 23.50 -29.56 -34.56
N ALA A 41 22.68 -28.73 -35.24
CA ALA A 41 21.95 -29.14 -36.44
C ALA A 41 22.90 -29.56 -37.57
N LEU A 42 23.93 -28.72 -37.81
CA LEU A 42 24.94 -29.01 -38.84
C LEU A 42 25.76 -30.24 -38.48
N LEU A 43 26.18 -30.38 -37.23
CA LEU A 43 26.92 -31.56 -36.76
C LEU A 43 26.08 -32.83 -36.85
N SER A 44 24.80 -32.79 -36.47
CA SER A 44 23.89 -33.94 -36.54
C SER A 44 23.68 -34.38 -37.98
N GLY A 45 23.38 -33.44 -38.90
CA GLY A 45 23.26 -33.76 -40.33
C GLY A 45 24.54 -34.28 -40.92
N GLY A 46 25.68 -33.65 -40.61
CA GLY A 46 27.01 -34.09 -41.07
C GLY A 46 27.37 -35.48 -40.56
N LEU A 47 27.12 -35.80 -39.31
CA LEU A 47 27.36 -37.11 -38.72
C LEU A 47 26.59 -38.22 -39.47
N TRP A 48 25.28 -37.98 -39.68
CA TRP A 48 24.46 -38.96 -40.41
C TRP A 48 24.88 -39.14 -41.88
N TYR A 49 25.29 -38.05 -42.54
CA TYR A 49 25.71 -38.11 -43.94
C TYR A 49 27.10 -38.75 -44.10
N PHE A 50 28.11 -38.24 -43.38
CA PHE A 50 29.51 -38.64 -43.59
C PHE A 50 29.92 -39.88 -42.79
N ALA A 51 29.43 -40.06 -41.54
CA ALA A 51 29.88 -41.16 -40.70
C ALA A 51 28.90 -42.35 -40.70
N ALA A 52 27.60 -42.10 -40.79
CA ALA A 52 26.59 -43.16 -40.82
C ALA A 52 26.17 -43.59 -42.23
N GLY A 53 26.69 -42.94 -43.30
CA GLY A 53 26.47 -43.30 -44.68
C GLY A 53 25.01 -43.16 -45.16
N GLN A 54 24.20 -42.33 -44.49
CA GLN A 54 22.82 -42.07 -44.89
C GLN A 54 22.78 -41.14 -46.10
N ASP A 55 21.66 -41.15 -46.85
CA ASP A 55 21.48 -40.27 -47.99
C ASP A 55 21.36 -38.79 -47.59
N PHE A 56 21.59 -37.88 -48.54
CA PHE A 56 21.51 -36.45 -48.32
C PHE A 56 20.10 -35.99 -47.83
N ALA A 57 19.05 -36.62 -48.37
CA ALA A 57 17.68 -36.28 -47.99
C ALA A 57 17.38 -36.65 -46.54
N PHE A 58 17.94 -37.76 -46.05
CA PHE A 58 17.87 -38.14 -44.64
C PHE A 58 18.62 -37.14 -43.74
N ALA A 59 19.88 -36.82 -44.08
CA ALA A 59 20.68 -35.88 -43.32
C ALA A 59 20.04 -34.48 -43.27
N LEU A 60 19.50 -34.03 -44.40
CA LEU A 60 18.77 -32.77 -44.48
C LEU A 60 17.50 -32.75 -43.60
N ARG A 61 16.73 -33.87 -43.59
CA ARG A 61 15.55 -33.99 -42.71
C ARG A 61 15.92 -33.89 -41.23
N ILE A 62 17.00 -34.53 -40.78
CA ILE A 62 17.51 -34.44 -39.41
C ILE A 62 17.92 -33.00 -39.11
N THR A 63 18.69 -32.36 -39.98
CA THR A 63 19.12 -30.97 -39.80
C THR A 63 17.92 -30.03 -39.64
N ILE A 64 16.92 -30.15 -40.53
CA ILE A 64 15.70 -29.34 -40.48
C ILE A 64 14.90 -29.64 -39.19
N ALA A 65 14.77 -30.92 -38.83
CA ALA A 65 14.03 -31.29 -37.59
C ALA A 65 14.67 -30.66 -36.34
N VAL A 66 16.02 -30.68 -36.22
CA VAL A 66 16.76 -30.05 -35.14
C VAL A 66 16.51 -28.54 -35.10
N LEU A 67 16.61 -27.85 -36.26
CA LEU A 67 16.37 -26.41 -36.35
C LEU A 67 14.94 -26.02 -35.96
N VAL A 68 13.95 -26.79 -36.40
CA VAL A 68 12.54 -26.54 -36.10
C VAL A 68 12.24 -26.75 -34.64
N VAL A 69 12.71 -27.87 -34.04
CA VAL A 69 12.50 -28.18 -32.60
C VAL A 69 13.14 -27.13 -31.71
N ALA A 70 14.27 -26.59 -32.11
CA ALA A 70 14.99 -25.64 -31.29
C ALA A 70 14.44 -24.21 -31.31
N CYS A 71 13.39 -23.94 -32.08
CA CYS A 71 12.77 -22.61 -32.06
C CYS A 71 12.25 -22.28 -30.65
N PRO A 72 12.74 -21.22 -29.98
CA PRO A 72 12.22 -20.83 -28.66
C PRO A 72 10.93 -20.01 -28.77
N CYS A 73 10.01 -20.38 -29.69
CA CYS A 73 8.85 -19.59 -30.06
C CYS A 73 7.92 -19.31 -28.85
N ALA A 74 7.73 -20.33 -27.98
CA ALA A 74 6.92 -20.21 -26.77
C ALA A 74 7.54 -19.27 -25.71
N MET A 75 8.86 -19.13 -25.69
CA MET A 75 9.59 -18.28 -24.75
C MET A 75 9.27 -16.79 -24.96
N GLY A 76 9.16 -16.35 -26.21
CA GLY A 76 8.77 -14.97 -26.54
C GLY A 76 7.36 -14.60 -26.05
N LEU A 77 6.47 -15.59 -25.84
CA LEU A 77 5.12 -15.40 -25.34
C LEU A 77 5.01 -15.56 -23.82
N ALA A 78 5.95 -16.26 -23.16
CA ALA A 78 5.87 -16.66 -21.77
C ALA A 78 5.72 -15.47 -20.81
N THR A 79 6.56 -14.46 -20.96
CA THR A 79 6.57 -13.28 -20.09
C THR A 79 5.44 -12.30 -20.44
N PRO A 80 5.28 -11.82 -21.70
CA PRO A 80 4.26 -10.84 -22.04
C PRO A 80 2.84 -11.31 -21.72
N THR A 81 2.52 -12.56 -22.02
CA THR A 81 1.17 -13.08 -21.78
C THR A 81 0.84 -13.15 -20.29
N SER A 82 1.80 -13.62 -19.46
CA SER A 82 1.60 -13.67 -18.00
C SER A 82 1.44 -12.27 -17.39
N ILE A 83 2.22 -11.28 -17.85
CA ILE A 83 2.13 -9.89 -17.42
C ILE A 83 0.79 -9.30 -17.85
N MET A 84 0.37 -9.48 -19.09
CA MET A 84 -0.88 -8.97 -19.61
C MET A 84 -2.09 -9.51 -18.83
N VAL A 85 -2.11 -10.81 -18.55
CA VAL A 85 -3.17 -11.42 -17.73
C VAL A 85 -3.08 -10.94 -16.29
N GLY A 86 -1.89 -10.90 -15.69
CA GLY A 86 -1.66 -10.44 -14.32
C GLY A 86 -2.09 -8.99 -14.11
N THR A 87 -1.67 -8.07 -14.98
CA THR A 87 -2.06 -6.65 -14.89
C THR A 87 -3.56 -6.46 -15.08
N GLY A 88 -4.18 -7.24 -15.99
CA GLY A 88 -5.62 -7.24 -16.20
C GLY A 88 -6.40 -7.71 -14.97
N VAL A 89 -5.93 -8.77 -14.30
CA VAL A 89 -6.51 -9.26 -13.03
C VAL A 89 -6.32 -8.22 -11.93
N GLY A 90 -5.12 -7.61 -11.82
CA GLY A 90 -4.85 -6.55 -10.87
C GLY A 90 -5.82 -5.38 -11.02
N ALA A 91 -6.02 -4.90 -12.24
CA ALA A 91 -6.95 -3.80 -12.55
C ALA A 91 -8.39 -4.13 -12.13
N GLN A 92 -8.87 -5.36 -12.38
CA GLN A 92 -10.19 -5.81 -11.93
C GLN A 92 -10.32 -5.83 -10.40
N MET A 93 -9.24 -6.07 -9.69
CA MET A 93 -9.18 -6.06 -8.22
C MET A 93 -8.89 -4.66 -7.64
N GLY A 94 -8.79 -3.63 -8.48
CA GLY A 94 -8.50 -2.25 -8.06
C GLY A 94 -7.02 -1.99 -7.79
N VAL A 95 -6.12 -2.83 -8.29
CA VAL A 95 -4.67 -2.69 -8.22
C VAL A 95 -4.14 -2.33 -9.61
N LEU A 96 -3.80 -1.08 -9.83
CA LEU A 96 -3.22 -0.62 -11.10
C LEU A 96 -1.69 -0.73 -11.03
N VAL A 97 -1.12 -1.49 -11.94
CA VAL A 97 0.32 -1.73 -12.05
C VAL A 97 0.86 -0.96 -13.26
N ARG A 98 1.89 -0.16 -13.07
CA ARG A 98 2.45 0.72 -14.12
C ARG A 98 3.26 -0.02 -15.18
N GLY A 99 3.70 -1.23 -14.90
CA GLY A 99 4.48 -1.99 -15.86
C GLY A 99 4.78 -3.41 -15.44
N GLY A 100 5.25 -4.20 -16.40
CA GLY A 100 5.70 -5.56 -16.13
C GLY A 100 6.85 -5.62 -15.12
N ALA A 101 7.73 -4.61 -15.11
CA ALA A 101 8.81 -4.49 -14.14
C ALA A 101 8.28 -4.31 -12.71
N ALA A 102 7.26 -3.46 -12.53
CA ALA A 102 6.61 -3.23 -11.24
C ALA A 102 5.95 -4.51 -10.69
N LEU A 103 5.25 -5.25 -11.57
CA LEU A 103 4.61 -6.52 -11.18
C LEU A 103 5.64 -7.60 -10.82
N GLU A 104 6.75 -7.67 -11.56
CA GLU A 104 7.88 -8.57 -11.26
C GLU A 104 8.53 -8.18 -9.94
N ALA A 105 8.81 -6.89 -9.71
CA ALA A 105 9.41 -6.39 -8.49
C ALA A 105 8.51 -6.66 -7.27
N ALA A 106 7.18 -6.46 -7.39
CA ALA A 106 6.20 -6.79 -6.35
C ALA A 106 6.26 -8.28 -5.95
N GLY A 107 6.54 -9.17 -6.91
CA GLY A 107 6.72 -10.59 -6.65
C GLY A 107 8.01 -10.95 -5.90
N ARG A 108 8.98 -10.03 -5.82
CA ARG A 108 10.29 -10.20 -5.19
C ARG A 108 10.46 -9.44 -3.88
N VAL A 109 9.42 -8.75 -3.42
CA VAL A 109 9.43 -7.97 -2.18
C VAL A 109 9.76 -8.86 -0.98
N ASP A 110 10.69 -8.39 -0.13
CA ASP A 110 11.12 -9.01 1.11
C ASP A 110 10.67 -8.20 2.34
N ALA A 111 10.52 -6.88 2.18
CA ALA A 111 10.10 -5.96 3.23
C ALA A 111 9.05 -4.98 2.73
N VAL A 112 8.09 -4.65 3.59
CA VAL A 112 7.07 -3.62 3.34
C VAL A 112 7.23 -2.52 4.37
N VAL A 113 7.45 -1.30 3.92
CA VAL A 113 7.58 -0.11 4.74
C VAL A 113 6.31 0.72 4.56
N PHE A 114 5.57 0.90 5.64
CA PHE A 114 4.38 1.74 5.65
C PHE A 114 4.72 3.14 6.13
N ASP A 115 4.26 4.16 5.43
CA ASP A 115 4.08 5.46 6.06
C ASP A 115 2.96 5.42 7.10
N LYS A 116 3.02 6.32 8.09
CA LYS A 116 1.98 6.42 9.11
C LYS A 116 0.74 7.13 8.58
N THR A 117 0.93 8.41 8.22
CA THR A 117 -0.18 9.37 8.02
C THR A 117 -0.84 9.16 6.66
N GLY A 118 -2.18 9.02 6.65
CA GLY A 118 -2.90 8.77 5.39
C GLY A 118 -2.73 7.37 4.82
N THR A 119 -1.86 6.57 5.40
CA THR A 119 -1.55 5.19 4.97
C THR A 119 -2.06 4.18 6.01
N LEU A 120 -1.35 3.95 7.11
CA LEU A 120 -1.87 3.11 8.20
C LEU A 120 -3.00 3.79 8.98
N THR A 121 -2.97 5.13 9.06
CA THR A 121 -4.05 5.93 9.65
C THR A 121 -4.88 6.59 8.56
N ARG A 122 -6.09 7.02 8.91
CA ARG A 122 -6.89 7.89 8.05
C ARG A 122 -6.28 9.29 8.01
N ASN A 123 -6.58 10.06 6.98
CA ASN A 123 -6.16 11.47 6.88
C ASN A 123 -6.96 12.39 7.81
N GLU A 124 -8.11 11.95 8.27
CA GLU A 124 -9.00 12.71 9.13
C GLU A 124 -8.60 12.51 10.58
N VAL A 125 -8.44 13.64 11.29
CA VAL A 125 -8.26 13.63 12.75
C VAL A 125 -9.62 13.39 13.41
N ALA A 126 -9.65 12.59 14.48
CA ALA A 126 -10.85 12.33 15.26
C ALA A 126 -10.55 12.42 16.77
N VAL A 127 -11.58 12.61 17.57
CA VAL A 127 -11.49 12.53 19.03
C VAL A 127 -11.31 11.06 19.42
N SER A 128 -10.11 10.71 19.89
CA SER A 128 -9.76 9.36 20.36
C SER A 128 -10.08 9.13 21.84
N GLY A 129 -10.30 10.19 22.60
CA GLY A 129 -10.67 10.13 24.01
C GLY A 129 -10.88 11.53 24.60
N GLN A 130 -11.51 11.55 25.77
CA GLN A 130 -11.67 12.79 26.55
C GLN A 130 -11.45 12.52 28.04
N THR A 131 -11.00 13.52 28.75
CA THR A 131 -10.87 13.51 30.22
C THR A 131 -11.53 14.77 30.75
N ILE A 132 -12.37 14.60 31.75
CA ILE A 132 -13.11 15.69 32.37
C ILE A 132 -12.38 16.07 33.66
N PHE A 133 -12.21 17.37 33.90
CA PHE A 133 -11.60 17.90 35.09
C PHE A 133 -12.69 18.23 36.17
N PRO A 134 -12.34 18.31 37.45
CA PRO A 134 -13.30 18.59 38.52
C PRO A 134 -14.09 19.90 38.33
N GLY A 135 -13.49 20.91 37.67
CA GLY A 135 -14.15 22.17 37.33
C GLY A 135 -15.39 22.04 36.44
N ALA A 136 -15.52 20.92 35.71
CA ALA A 136 -16.69 20.70 34.86
C ALA A 136 -18.01 20.62 35.62
N ALA A 137 -17.99 20.23 36.89
CA ALA A 137 -19.20 20.16 37.74
C ALA A 137 -19.82 21.56 38.04
N SER A 138 -19.03 22.62 37.92
CA SER A 138 -19.46 24.01 38.11
C SER A 138 -19.76 24.75 36.78
N VAL A 139 -19.77 24.07 35.67
CA VAL A 139 -20.09 24.68 34.37
C VAL A 139 -21.57 25.05 34.34
N PRO A 140 -21.93 26.33 34.16
CA PRO A 140 -23.31 26.75 34.02
C PRO A 140 -23.96 26.07 32.81
N LEU A 141 -25.17 25.55 33.01
CA LEU A 141 -25.87 24.85 31.94
C LEU A 141 -26.31 25.84 30.86
N PRO A 142 -26.10 25.52 29.58
CA PRO A 142 -26.65 26.30 28.47
C PRO A 142 -28.18 26.35 28.53
N ALA A 143 -28.78 27.42 27.99
CA ALA A 143 -30.21 27.57 27.92
C ALA A 143 -30.90 26.39 27.25
N GLY A 144 -31.94 25.84 27.86
CA GLY A 144 -32.70 24.70 27.37
C GLY A 144 -32.15 23.31 27.76
N GLN A 145 -31.08 23.22 28.57
CA GLN A 145 -30.60 21.95 29.14
C GLN A 145 -31.00 21.78 30.60
N SER A 146 -31.37 20.53 30.95
CA SER A 146 -31.63 20.11 32.34
C SER A 146 -30.50 19.19 32.83
N GLY A 147 -30.05 19.38 34.08
CA GLY A 147 -28.95 18.63 34.68
C GLY A 147 -29.28 17.18 35.03
N ALA A 148 -28.25 16.33 35.10
CA ALA A 148 -28.36 14.95 35.61
C ALA A 148 -28.35 14.89 37.13
N THR A 149 -28.98 13.84 37.68
CA THR A 149 -29.33 13.82 39.12
C THR A 149 -28.38 13.08 40.05
N SER A 150 -27.40 12.25 39.61
CA SER A 150 -26.26 11.70 40.42
C SER A 150 -25.50 10.54 39.82
N GLY A 151 -24.26 10.27 40.31
CA GLY A 151 -23.46 9.07 40.05
C GLY A 151 -22.86 8.96 38.64
N ASP A 152 -22.79 7.74 38.10
CA ASP A 152 -22.26 7.46 36.74
C ASP A 152 -22.98 8.26 35.66
N SER A 153 -24.27 8.58 35.89
CA SER A 153 -25.05 9.48 35.02
C SER A 153 -24.50 10.91 34.99
N MET A 154 -23.89 11.38 36.08
CA MET A 154 -23.28 12.72 36.13
C MET A 154 -22.02 12.81 35.28
N GLN A 155 -21.16 11.83 35.33
CA GLN A 155 -19.93 11.83 34.49
C GLN A 155 -20.27 11.79 33.00
N VAL A 156 -21.15 10.89 32.58
CA VAL A 156 -21.62 10.81 31.18
C VAL A 156 -22.28 12.12 30.74
N PHE A 157 -23.05 12.75 31.64
CA PHE A 157 -23.66 14.05 31.35
C PHE A 157 -22.60 15.15 31.16
N LEU A 158 -21.60 15.25 32.07
CA LEU A 158 -20.51 16.23 31.95
C LEU A 158 -19.66 16.00 30.71
N GLU A 159 -19.40 14.75 30.38
CA GLU A 159 -18.71 14.38 29.12
C GLU A 159 -19.49 14.88 27.89
N GLY A 160 -20.79 14.66 27.86
CA GLY A 160 -21.68 15.14 26.83
C GLY A 160 -21.75 16.66 26.75
N LEU A 161 -21.87 17.34 27.91
CA LEU A 161 -21.90 18.80 27.99
C LEU A 161 -20.60 19.43 27.47
N CYS A 162 -19.45 18.96 27.95
CA CYS A 162 -18.15 19.47 27.50
C CYS A 162 -17.94 19.25 26.00
N LEU A 163 -18.28 18.06 25.48
CA LEU A 163 -18.17 17.80 24.07
C LEU A 163 -19.16 18.64 23.24
N SER A 164 -20.34 18.89 23.73
CA SER A 164 -21.34 19.74 23.08
C SER A 164 -20.89 21.20 22.98
N LEU A 165 -20.35 21.77 24.06
CA LEU A 165 -19.79 23.13 24.07
C LEU A 165 -18.56 23.22 23.15
N ALA A 166 -17.61 22.28 23.28
CA ALA A 166 -16.43 22.23 22.44
C ALA A 166 -16.79 22.03 20.97
N GLY A 167 -17.77 21.19 20.64
CA GLY A 167 -18.28 20.97 19.31
C GLY A 167 -18.95 22.20 18.72
N SER A 168 -19.66 22.97 19.54
CA SER A 168 -20.27 24.24 19.11
C SER A 168 -19.23 25.28 18.77
N LEU A 169 -18.15 25.41 19.55
CA LEU A 169 -16.99 26.24 19.26
C LEU A 169 -16.24 25.75 18.02
N GLY A 170 -15.98 24.45 17.93
CA GLY A 170 -15.26 23.82 16.84
C GLY A 170 -15.97 24.02 15.50
N GLY A 171 -17.30 23.99 15.50
CA GLY A 171 -18.12 24.21 14.31
C GLY A 171 -18.08 25.63 13.73
N LEU A 172 -17.49 26.58 14.43
CA LEU A 172 -17.25 27.95 13.96
C LEU A 172 -15.83 28.15 13.41
N SER A 173 -14.97 27.12 13.51
CA SER A 173 -13.56 27.18 13.12
C SER A 173 -13.29 26.28 11.91
N ALA A 174 -12.46 26.73 10.99
CA ALA A 174 -11.95 25.90 9.87
C ALA A 174 -10.73 25.05 10.25
N HIS A 175 -10.24 25.14 11.49
CA HIS A 175 -9.05 24.40 11.91
C HIS A 175 -9.37 22.89 12.05
N PRO A 176 -8.55 21.97 11.48
CA PRO A 176 -8.85 20.54 11.48
C PRO A 176 -9.13 19.91 12.84
N LEU A 177 -8.41 20.31 13.90
CA LEU A 177 -8.64 19.82 15.25
C LEU A 177 -10.00 20.29 15.80
N SER A 178 -10.40 21.52 15.51
CA SER A 178 -11.70 22.06 15.92
C SER A 178 -12.86 21.37 15.19
N VAL A 179 -12.70 21.15 13.89
CA VAL A 179 -13.67 20.41 13.05
C VAL A 179 -13.85 18.99 13.58
N ALA A 180 -12.76 18.31 13.95
CA ALA A 180 -12.82 16.95 14.51
C ALA A 180 -13.67 16.86 15.78
N VAL A 181 -13.58 17.87 16.66
CA VAL A 181 -14.42 17.92 17.88
C VAL A 181 -15.88 18.20 17.52
N ALA A 182 -16.14 19.08 16.54
CA ALA A 182 -17.50 19.36 16.07
C ALA A 182 -18.17 18.12 15.46
N GLU A 183 -17.44 17.37 14.63
CA GLU A 183 -17.96 16.11 14.06
C GLU A 183 -18.17 15.04 15.12
N ALA A 184 -17.31 14.96 16.15
CA ALA A 184 -17.50 14.04 17.26
C ALA A 184 -18.77 14.36 18.07
N ALA A 185 -19.05 15.64 18.33
CA ALA A 185 -20.28 16.08 19.00
C ALA A 185 -21.52 15.74 18.15
N LYS A 186 -21.46 16.01 16.85
CA LYS A 186 -22.53 15.70 15.90
C LYS A 186 -22.80 14.20 15.79
N ALA A 187 -21.76 13.37 15.72
CA ALA A 187 -21.87 11.90 15.65
C ALA A 187 -22.56 11.31 16.90
N ARG A 188 -22.42 11.95 18.07
CA ARG A 188 -23.11 11.57 19.32
C ARG A 188 -24.51 12.18 19.44
N GLY A 189 -24.97 12.94 18.44
CA GLY A 189 -26.29 13.59 18.46
C GLY A 189 -26.42 14.69 19.51
N LEU A 190 -25.30 15.30 19.95
CA LEU A 190 -25.29 16.31 20.98
C LEU A 190 -25.84 17.65 20.45
N ALA A 191 -26.50 18.41 21.33
CA ALA A 191 -27.07 19.70 21.00
C ALA A 191 -25.97 20.71 20.62
N ARG A 192 -26.24 21.52 19.61
CA ARG A 192 -25.39 22.67 19.26
C ARG A 192 -25.93 23.89 19.99
N HIS A 193 -25.03 24.62 20.68
CA HIS A 193 -25.33 25.85 21.38
C HIS A 193 -25.06 27.07 20.53
N GLU A 194 -25.89 28.09 20.65
CA GLU A 194 -25.63 29.39 20.07
C GLU A 194 -24.51 30.09 20.83
N LEU A 195 -23.51 30.54 20.09
CA LEU A 195 -22.32 31.21 20.59
C LEU A 195 -22.25 32.63 19.99
N ALA A 196 -21.92 33.60 20.83
CA ALA A 196 -21.66 34.97 20.42
C ALA A 196 -20.19 35.33 20.59
N GLU A 197 -19.76 36.45 20.06
CA GLU A 197 -18.40 37.01 20.19
C GLU A 197 -17.28 36.05 19.86
N PHE A 198 -17.46 35.29 18.78
CA PHE A 198 -16.45 34.31 18.33
C PHE A 198 -15.14 35.02 17.90
N ILE A 199 -14.02 34.59 18.50
CA ILE A 199 -12.66 35.06 18.16
C ILE A 199 -11.75 33.86 17.93
N SER A 200 -11.06 33.85 16.81
CA SER A 200 -9.98 32.89 16.51
C SER A 200 -8.61 33.50 16.84
N VAL A 201 -7.83 32.82 17.67
CA VAL A 201 -6.47 33.22 18.04
C VAL A 201 -5.49 32.30 17.33
N THR A 202 -4.79 32.87 16.35
CA THR A 202 -3.89 32.11 15.47
C THR A 202 -2.84 31.32 16.25
N GLY A 203 -2.72 30.01 15.97
CA GLY A 203 -1.76 29.11 16.61
C GLY A 203 -2.07 28.75 18.07
N ARG A 204 -3.18 29.22 18.61
CA ARG A 204 -3.58 29.02 20.01
C ARG A 204 -4.91 28.29 20.16
N GLY A 205 -6.00 28.85 19.60
CA GLY A 205 -7.32 28.30 19.74
C GLY A 205 -8.43 29.26 19.33
N VAL A 206 -9.63 28.99 19.85
CA VAL A 206 -10.83 29.79 19.59
C VAL A 206 -11.53 30.07 20.91
N ARG A 207 -12.19 31.22 21.02
CA ARG A 207 -13.03 31.60 22.16
C ARG A 207 -14.33 32.20 21.67
N ALA A 208 -15.37 32.10 22.53
CA ALA A 208 -16.68 32.68 22.33
C ALA A 208 -17.38 32.84 23.70
N VAL A 209 -18.61 33.29 23.69
CA VAL A 209 -19.47 33.30 24.85
C VAL A 209 -20.77 32.57 24.53
N TYR A 210 -21.35 31.87 25.53
CA TYR A 210 -22.70 31.32 25.44
C TYR A 210 -23.60 31.89 26.55
N HIS A 211 -24.91 31.86 26.31
CA HIS A 211 -25.89 32.26 27.32
C HIS A 211 -26.31 31.03 28.15
N ALA A 212 -26.05 31.09 29.44
CA ALA A 212 -26.50 30.06 30.38
C ALA A 212 -28.00 30.12 30.62
N ALA A 213 -28.57 29.05 31.18
CA ALA A 213 -29.99 28.94 31.49
C ALA A 213 -30.46 29.97 32.54
N ASN A 214 -29.54 30.49 33.35
CA ASN A 214 -29.79 31.55 34.35
C ASN A 214 -29.70 32.98 33.74
N GLY A 215 -29.39 33.10 32.43
CA GLY A 215 -29.24 34.38 31.76
C GLY A 215 -27.83 34.97 31.76
N ASP A 216 -26.88 34.33 32.45
CA ASP A 216 -25.49 34.79 32.49
C ASP A 216 -24.80 34.55 31.14
N THR A 217 -23.83 35.41 30.82
CA THR A 217 -22.94 35.27 29.67
C THR A 217 -21.66 34.59 30.16
N VAL A 218 -21.39 33.42 29.61
CA VAL A 218 -20.29 32.52 30.02
C VAL A 218 -19.25 32.43 28.94
N PRO A 219 -17.98 32.87 29.18
CA PRO A 219 -16.90 32.71 28.23
C PRO A 219 -16.47 31.24 28.14
N VAL A 220 -16.26 30.79 26.88
CA VAL A 220 -15.74 29.45 26.56
C VAL A 220 -14.59 29.57 25.59
N ALA A 221 -13.59 28.69 25.77
CA ALA A 221 -12.42 28.65 24.91
C ALA A 221 -12.00 27.22 24.61
N LEU A 222 -11.52 26.97 23.40
CA LEU A 222 -11.02 25.67 22.94
C LEU A 222 -9.65 25.89 22.32
N GLY A 223 -8.60 25.28 22.88
CA GLY A 223 -7.24 25.53 22.40
C GLY A 223 -6.17 24.64 23.02
N ASN A 224 -4.90 24.96 22.68
CA ASN A 224 -3.73 24.26 23.20
C ASN A 224 -3.38 24.69 24.64
N LEU A 225 -2.39 24.01 25.23
CA LEU A 225 -1.95 24.30 26.60
C LEU A 225 -1.50 25.77 26.78
N ALA A 226 -0.78 26.31 25.80
CA ALA A 226 -0.34 27.70 25.86
C ALA A 226 -1.50 28.69 25.89
N PHE A 227 -2.59 28.39 25.21
CA PHE A 227 -3.81 29.20 25.25
C PHE A 227 -4.52 29.12 26.62
N MET A 228 -4.55 27.93 27.23
CA MET A 228 -5.10 27.75 28.56
C MET A 228 -4.32 28.53 29.61
N ALA A 229 -3.00 28.51 29.55
CA ALA A 229 -2.11 29.27 30.45
C ALA A 229 -2.29 30.79 30.31
N GLU A 230 -2.55 31.30 29.11
CA GLU A 230 -2.84 32.70 28.84
C GLU A 230 -4.16 33.14 29.45
N LEU A 231 -5.23 32.34 29.31
CA LEU A 231 -6.57 32.62 29.82
C LEU A 231 -6.63 32.66 31.35
N ALA A 232 -5.95 31.72 31.97
CA ALA A 232 -5.99 31.60 33.45
C ALA A 232 -5.04 32.55 34.20
N GLY A 233 -4.33 33.43 33.50
CA GLY A 233 -3.51 34.47 34.16
C GLY A 233 -2.31 33.98 34.96
N HIS A 234 -1.72 32.84 34.61
CA HIS A 234 -0.47 32.22 35.09
C HIS A 234 -0.51 31.11 36.17
N PHE A 235 0.25 30.11 35.98
CA PHE A 235 1.14 29.23 36.75
C PHE A 235 0.68 27.90 37.33
N GLU A 236 -0.42 27.72 37.93
CA GLU A 236 -0.80 26.41 38.51
C GLU A 236 -1.41 25.45 37.48
N ILE A 237 -1.92 25.98 36.37
CA ILE A 237 -2.58 25.21 35.32
C ILE A 237 -1.57 24.39 34.50
N ASP A 238 -0.38 24.94 34.30
CA ASP A 238 0.64 24.25 33.43
C ASP A 238 1.05 22.92 34.06
N ASP A 239 1.30 22.88 35.39
CA ASP A 239 1.70 21.65 36.07
C ASP A 239 0.54 20.65 36.24
N ALA A 240 -0.68 21.12 36.41
CA ALA A 240 -1.88 20.27 36.54
C ALA A 240 -2.27 19.60 35.19
N LEU A 241 -2.03 20.28 34.06
CA LEU A 241 -2.40 19.81 32.73
C LEU A 241 -1.27 19.06 32.00
N ARG A 242 -0.01 19.23 32.39
CA ARG A 242 1.16 18.55 31.78
C ARG A 242 1.05 17.03 31.74
N PRO A 243 0.57 16.32 32.76
CA PRO A 243 0.36 14.87 32.69
C PRO A 243 -0.56 14.47 31.54
N ASN A 244 -1.62 15.25 31.28
CA ASN A 244 -2.56 14.98 30.18
C ASN A 244 -1.90 15.21 28.80
N VAL A 245 -1.01 16.20 28.71
CA VAL A 245 -0.21 16.42 27.48
C VAL A 245 0.73 15.23 27.27
N ALA A 246 1.44 14.79 28.31
CA ALA A 246 2.35 13.66 28.25
C ALA A 246 1.60 12.35 27.89
N GLU A 247 0.44 12.10 28.51
CA GLU A 247 -0.42 10.95 28.21
C GLU A 247 -0.91 10.98 26.75
N ALA A 248 -1.40 12.12 26.29
CA ALA A 248 -1.85 12.28 24.91
C ALA A 248 -0.70 12.03 23.94
N ALA A 249 0.47 12.61 24.19
CA ALA A 249 1.66 12.42 23.37
C ALA A 249 2.12 10.94 23.34
N ALA A 250 2.12 10.27 24.49
CA ALA A 250 2.44 8.84 24.60
C ALA A 250 1.45 7.97 23.82
N GLY A 251 0.17 8.39 23.74
CA GLY A 251 -0.87 7.75 22.92
C GLY A 251 -0.89 8.19 21.45
N GLY A 252 0.01 9.08 21.04
CA GLY A 252 0.05 9.59 19.67
C GLY A 252 -1.03 10.61 19.32
N ALA A 253 -1.63 11.22 20.34
CA ALA A 253 -2.70 12.20 20.19
C ALA A 253 -2.22 13.62 20.48
N THR A 254 -2.92 14.59 19.88
CA THR A 254 -2.77 16.01 20.18
C THR A 254 -3.83 16.41 21.21
N PRO A 255 -3.46 16.96 22.38
CA PRO A 255 -4.43 17.42 23.35
C PRO A 255 -5.03 18.77 22.94
N LEU A 256 -6.34 18.89 23.07
CA LEU A 256 -7.09 20.11 22.86
C LEU A 256 -7.97 20.35 24.10
N PHE A 257 -7.76 21.47 24.77
CA PHE A 257 -8.41 21.78 26.06
C PHE A 257 -9.65 22.66 25.87
N LEU A 258 -10.68 22.38 26.63
CA LEU A 258 -11.86 23.26 26.80
C LEU A 258 -11.73 23.98 28.11
N ALA A 259 -11.87 25.29 28.10
CA ALA A 259 -12.03 26.12 29.29
C ALA A 259 -13.42 26.79 29.32
N VAL A 260 -13.98 26.93 30.51
CA VAL A 260 -15.20 27.67 30.78
C VAL A 260 -14.92 28.63 31.95
N ASN A 261 -15.27 29.91 31.80
CA ASN A 261 -14.86 30.96 32.74
C ASN A 261 -13.34 30.95 33.02
N ASP A 262 -12.53 30.83 31.93
CA ASP A 262 -11.07 30.75 31.96
C ASP A 262 -10.50 29.57 32.77
N THR A 263 -11.34 28.65 33.23
CA THR A 263 -10.95 27.43 33.97
C THR A 263 -11.03 26.21 33.02
N PRO A 264 -9.95 25.43 32.85
CA PRO A 264 -9.98 24.18 32.09
C PRO A 264 -10.94 23.18 32.72
N VAL A 265 -11.87 22.66 31.91
CA VAL A 265 -12.92 21.71 32.32
C VAL A 265 -12.82 20.37 31.65
N ALA A 266 -12.17 20.30 30.49
CA ALA A 266 -11.94 19.04 29.75
C ALA A 266 -10.72 19.09 28.84
N VAL A 267 -10.18 17.93 28.56
CA VAL A 267 -9.21 17.72 27.47
C VAL A 267 -9.70 16.66 26.51
N PHE A 268 -9.62 16.95 25.21
CA PHE A 268 -9.89 16.03 24.12
C PHE A 268 -8.57 15.56 23.54
N ARG A 269 -8.38 14.26 23.40
CA ARG A 269 -7.25 13.67 22.71
C ARG A 269 -7.64 13.47 21.25
N LEU A 270 -6.92 14.12 20.35
CA LEU A 270 -7.19 14.05 18.90
C LEU A 270 -6.04 13.31 18.20
N ALA A 271 -6.41 12.27 17.48
CA ALA A 271 -5.47 11.47 16.71
C ALA A 271 -6.09 11.07 15.36
N ALA A 272 -5.25 10.80 14.39
CA ALA A 272 -5.69 10.13 13.18
C ALA A 272 -5.94 8.64 13.52
N PRO A 273 -7.17 8.13 13.40
CA PRO A 273 -7.48 6.77 13.76
C PRO A 273 -6.77 5.79 12.82
N LEU A 274 -6.32 4.67 13.38
CA LEU A 274 -5.81 3.55 12.61
C LEU A 274 -6.91 3.04 11.67
N ARG A 275 -6.56 2.66 10.45
CA ARG A 275 -7.53 2.05 9.53
C ARG A 275 -7.95 0.68 10.07
N PRO A 276 -9.23 0.32 10.00
CA PRO A 276 -9.74 -0.94 10.57
C PRO A 276 -9.05 -2.19 10.02
N GLU A 277 -8.58 -2.13 8.78
CA GLU A 277 -7.90 -3.22 8.10
C GLU A 277 -6.40 -3.32 8.39
N SER A 278 -5.77 -2.31 9.03
CA SER A 278 -4.31 -2.22 9.18
C SER A 278 -3.71 -3.44 9.88
N GLU A 279 -4.25 -3.86 11.01
CA GLU A 279 -3.75 -5.02 11.76
C GLU A 279 -3.85 -6.32 10.94
N ARG A 280 -4.99 -6.52 10.25
CA ARG A 280 -5.19 -7.70 9.39
C ARG A 280 -4.22 -7.70 8.22
N VAL A 281 -3.98 -6.55 7.58
CA VAL A 281 -3.04 -6.41 6.47
C VAL A 281 -1.61 -6.71 6.92
N VAL A 282 -1.18 -6.15 8.05
CA VAL A 282 0.14 -6.42 8.64
C VAL A 282 0.31 -7.91 8.96
N THR A 283 -0.71 -8.54 9.56
CA THR A 283 -0.69 -9.97 9.86
C THR A 283 -0.60 -10.82 8.60
N ALA A 284 -1.36 -10.49 7.55
CA ALA A 284 -1.32 -11.19 6.28
C ALA A 284 0.06 -11.06 5.59
N LEU A 285 0.66 -9.87 5.59
CA LEU A 285 2.01 -9.66 5.04
C LEU A 285 3.08 -10.45 5.80
N LYS A 286 3.02 -10.47 7.13
CA LYS A 286 3.90 -11.31 7.96
C LYS A 286 3.70 -12.80 7.68
N GLY A 287 2.45 -13.24 7.51
CA GLY A 287 2.12 -14.61 7.10
C GLY A 287 2.69 -14.99 5.72
N MET A 288 2.91 -14.01 4.85
CA MET A 288 3.61 -14.19 3.58
C MET A 288 5.15 -14.23 3.71
N GLY A 289 5.69 -14.14 4.94
CA GLY A 289 7.13 -14.12 5.23
C GLY A 289 7.82 -12.79 4.98
N LEU A 290 7.08 -11.67 4.98
CA LEU A 290 7.60 -10.33 4.76
C LEU A 290 7.95 -9.65 6.08
N ARG A 291 9.04 -8.88 6.10
CA ARG A 291 9.30 -7.90 7.16
C ARG A 291 8.34 -6.73 6.98
N VAL A 292 7.73 -6.28 8.07
CA VAL A 292 6.81 -5.14 8.03
C VAL A 292 7.33 -4.06 8.97
N MET A 293 7.51 -2.85 8.45
CA MET A 293 8.14 -1.73 9.12
C MET A 293 7.22 -0.50 9.06
N LEU A 294 7.30 0.35 10.08
CA LEU A 294 6.67 1.66 10.10
C LEU A 294 7.74 2.75 9.91
N LEU A 295 7.50 3.68 9.00
CA LEU A 295 8.31 4.86 8.77
C LEU A 295 7.46 6.10 9.10
N SER A 296 7.92 6.95 10.03
CA SER A 296 7.15 8.10 10.48
C SER A 296 8.04 9.29 10.85
N GLY A 297 7.57 10.50 10.56
CA GLY A 297 8.17 11.74 11.03
C GLY A 297 7.81 12.10 12.48
N ASP A 298 6.90 11.37 13.09
CA ASP A 298 6.46 11.63 14.46
C ASP A 298 7.53 11.27 15.49
N ILE A 299 7.37 11.81 16.69
CA ILE A 299 8.17 11.42 17.86
C ILE A 299 8.02 9.91 18.10
N ARG A 300 9.10 9.30 18.58
CA ARG A 300 9.23 7.85 18.77
C ARG A 300 8.05 7.23 19.52
N ALA A 301 7.63 7.82 20.64
CA ALA A 301 6.52 7.32 21.45
C ALA A 301 5.21 7.19 20.67
N THR A 302 4.90 8.19 19.84
CA THR A 302 3.72 8.20 18.97
C THR A 302 3.80 7.11 17.89
N ALA A 303 4.94 7.02 17.20
CA ALA A 303 5.14 6.04 16.15
C ALA A 303 5.07 4.59 16.70
N GLU A 304 5.67 4.34 17.86
CA GLU A 304 5.61 3.03 18.53
C GLU A 304 4.22 2.66 19.01
N SER A 305 3.42 3.64 19.45
CA SER A 305 2.02 3.41 19.84
C SER A 305 1.17 2.94 18.65
N VAL A 306 1.27 3.64 17.51
CA VAL A 306 0.58 3.28 16.27
C VAL A 306 1.07 1.92 15.75
N ALA A 307 2.39 1.69 15.75
CA ALA A 307 2.99 0.43 15.31
C ALA A 307 2.48 -0.75 16.14
N ARG A 308 2.43 -0.60 17.46
CA ARG A 308 1.91 -1.62 18.40
C ARG A 308 0.46 -1.97 18.10
N SER A 309 -0.39 -0.95 17.88
CA SER A 309 -1.80 -1.13 17.54
C SER A 309 -1.99 -1.77 16.16
N ALA A 310 -1.06 -1.56 15.22
CA ALA A 310 -1.05 -2.21 13.91
C ALA A 310 -0.35 -3.57 13.91
N GLY A 311 0.26 -3.99 15.03
CA GLY A 311 1.03 -5.22 15.13
C GLY A 311 2.42 -5.14 14.47
N ILE A 312 3.01 -3.96 14.25
CA ILE A 312 4.34 -3.76 13.66
C ILE A 312 5.37 -3.66 14.78
N ALA A 313 6.47 -4.44 14.67
CA ALA A 313 7.56 -4.42 15.66
C ALA A 313 8.70 -3.46 15.29
N GLU A 314 8.93 -3.24 13.99
CA GLU A 314 10.05 -2.44 13.52
C GLU A 314 9.58 -1.00 13.20
N VAL A 315 10.15 -0.02 13.89
CA VAL A 315 9.74 1.39 13.80
C VAL A 315 10.94 2.29 13.52
N MET A 316 10.82 3.09 12.47
CA MET A 316 11.74 4.18 12.14
C MET A 316 10.99 5.50 12.36
N ALA A 317 11.23 6.12 13.52
CA ALA A 317 10.59 7.34 13.96
C ALA A 317 11.49 8.57 13.75
N GLU A 318 10.90 9.78 13.83
CA GLU A 318 11.61 11.06 13.75
C GLU A 318 12.34 11.27 12.42
N VAL A 319 11.86 10.60 11.34
CA VAL A 319 12.42 10.70 10.00
C VAL A 319 11.77 11.85 9.25
N ARG A 320 12.55 12.86 8.88
CA ARG A 320 12.06 13.99 8.10
C ARG A 320 11.60 13.55 6.71
N PRO A 321 10.66 14.27 6.09
CA PRO A 321 10.17 13.92 4.75
C PRO A 321 11.30 13.75 3.72
N GLU A 322 12.31 14.65 3.75
CA GLU A 322 13.48 14.62 2.90
C GLU A 322 14.43 13.43 3.14
N ASP A 323 14.40 12.84 4.35
CA ASP A 323 15.24 11.70 4.74
C ASP A 323 14.59 10.34 4.47
N LYS A 324 13.29 10.30 4.18
CA LYS A 324 12.56 9.04 3.91
C LYS A 324 13.13 8.29 2.72
N GLU A 325 13.50 9.02 1.67
CA GLU A 325 14.15 8.43 0.49
C GLU A 325 15.46 7.73 0.87
N ARG A 326 16.30 8.39 1.68
CA ARG A 326 17.58 7.84 2.13
C ARG A 326 17.39 6.56 2.95
N VAL A 327 16.40 6.52 3.83
CA VAL A 327 16.09 5.32 4.63
C VAL A 327 15.72 4.13 3.72
N ILE A 328 14.89 4.35 2.70
CA ILE A 328 14.52 3.33 1.72
C ILE A 328 15.74 2.88 0.90
N ALA A 329 16.60 3.82 0.48
CA ALA A 329 17.83 3.50 -0.24
C ALA A 329 18.79 2.66 0.62
N GLU A 330 18.93 2.95 1.90
CA GLU A 330 19.74 2.18 2.85
C GLU A 330 19.21 0.74 3.02
N LEU A 331 17.90 0.55 3.13
CA LEU A 331 17.28 -0.79 3.17
C LEU A 331 17.59 -1.58 1.89
N ASN A 332 17.47 -0.93 0.73
CA ASN A 332 17.81 -1.57 -0.54
C ASN A 332 19.31 -1.91 -0.64
N ALA A 333 20.20 -1.05 -0.11
CA ALA A 333 21.65 -1.29 -0.08
C ALA A 333 22.03 -2.48 0.83
N GLN A 334 21.23 -2.75 1.87
CA GLN A 334 21.36 -3.93 2.74
C GLN A 334 20.88 -5.23 2.05
N GLY A 335 20.46 -5.17 0.79
CA GLY A 335 19.99 -6.33 0.01
C GLY A 335 18.51 -6.67 0.17
N LEU A 336 17.73 -5.82 0.85
CA LEU A 336 16.28 -5.98 0.96
C LEU A 336 15.58 -5.40 -0.29
N ASN A 337 14.61 -6.12 -0.83
CA ASN A 337 13.71 -5.56 -1.83
C ASN A 337 12.55 -4.89 -1.09
N ALA A 338 12.73 -3.62 -0.72
CA ALA A 338 11.74 -2.88 0.03
C ALA A 338 10.62 -2.34 -0.87
N ALA A 339 9.37 -2.63 -0.50
CA ALA A 339 8.21 -1.91 -1.01
C ALA A 339 7.88 -0.77 -0.06
N MET A 340 7.70 0.45 -0.58
CA MET A 340 7.19 1.60 0.17
C MET A 340 5.70 1.76 -0.09
N VAL A 341 4.92 1.90 0.97
CA VAL A 341 3.47 2.15 0.92
C VAL A 341 3.19 3.51 1.53
N GLY A 342 2.61 4.42 0.75
CA GLY A 342 2.34 5.80 1.17
C GLY A 342 1.13 6.40 0.47
N ASP A 343 0.71 7.61 0.89
CA ASP A 343 -0.35 8.39 0.23
C ASP A 343 0.19 9.23 -0.95
N GLY A 344 1.52 9.33 -1.06
CA GLY A 344 2.25 9.96 -2.15
C GLY A 344 2.27 11.49 -2.14
N VAL A 345 1.68 12.14 -1.14
CA VAL A 345 1.76 13.62 -1.04
C VAL A 345 3.13 14.04 -0.51
N ASN A 346 3.56 13.40 0.58
CA ASN A 346 4.85 13.67 1.22
C ASN A 346 5.90 12.57 0.95
N ASP A 347 5.49 11.44 0.41
CA ASP A 347 6.29 10.23 0.28
C ASP A 347 6.73 9.94 -1.16
N ALA A 348 6.42 10.81 -2.11
CA ALA A 348 6.75 10.61 -3.53
C ALA A 348 8.23 10.27 -3.78
N PRO A 349 9.23 10.93 -3.15
CA PRO A 349 10.63 10.56 -3.29
C PRO A 349 10.93 9.15 -2.75
N ALA A 350 10.36 8.78 -1.60
CA ALA A 350 10.55 7.47 -0.98
C ALA A 350 9.87 6.35 -1.81
N LEU A 351 8.68 6.62 -2.37
CA LEU A 351 8.01 5.70 -3.30
C LEU A 351 8.88 5.44 -4.53
N ALA A 352 9.45 6.50 -5.13
CA ALA A 352 10.31 6.38 -6.31
C ALA A 352 11.64 5.68 -6.02
N ALA A 353 12.21 5.85 -4.82
CA ALA A 353 13.47 5.21 -4.41
C ALA A 353 13.32 3.75 -4.01
N SER A 354 12.09 3.30 -3.74
CA SER A 354 11.81 1.91 -3.36
C SER A 354 11.94 0.94 -4.53
N LYS A 355 12.04 -0.36 -4.25
CA LYS A 355 11.97 -1.39 -5.31
C LYS A 355 10.57 -1.47 -5.90
N VAL A 356 9.56 -1.13 -5.10
CA VAL A 356 8.17 -0.99 -5.54
C VAL A 356 7.51 0.10 -4.71
N GLY A 357 7.12 1.19 -5.32
CA GLY A 357 6.28 2.21 -4.72
C GLY A 357 4.81 1.85 -4.86
N ILE A 358 4.08 1.79 -3.75
CA ILE A 358 2.63 1.50 -3.73
C ILE A 358 1.91 2.72 -3.15
N ALA A 359 1.13 3.41 -3.98
CA ALA A 359 0.31 4.53 -3.54
C ALA A 359 -1.08 4.05 -3.12
N VAL A 360 -1.56 4.53 -1.97
CA VAL A 360 -2.89 4.23 -1.42
C VAL A 360 -3.83 5.39 -1.74
N GLY A 361 -4.96 5.08 -2.36
CA GLY A 361 -5.97 6.06 -2.74
C GLY A 361 -5.68 6.79 -4.05
N SER A 362 -6.74 7.25 -4.70
CA SER A 362 -6.67 7.91 -6.02
C SER A 362 -6.47 9.44 -5.93
N GLY A 363 -6.24 9.99 -4.72
CA GLY A 363 -6.44 11.41 -4.44
C GLY A 363 -5.34 12.35 -4.89
N ALA A 364 -4.09 11.97 -4.86
CA ALA A 364 -2.98 12.85 -5.21
C ALA A 364 -2.39 12.49 -6.59
N GLN A 365 -2.43 13.43 -7.52
CA GLN A 365 -1.88 13.24 -8.87
C GLN A 365 -0.38 12.92 -8.81
N VAL A 366 0.34 13.52 -7.87
CA VAL A 366 1.77 13.30 -7.63
C VAL A 366 2.05 11.87 -7.16
N ALA A 367 1.17 11.29 -6.32
CA ALA A 367 1.27 9.90 -5.88
C ALA A 367 1.15 8.92 -7.04
N VAL A 368 0.18 9.17 -7.91
CA VAL A 368 -0.03 8.34 -9.10
C VAL A 368 1.19 8.41 -10.03
N GLU A 369 1.90 9.52 -10.11
CA GLU A 369 3.07 9.70 -10.97
C GLU A 369 4.34 9.08 -10.38
N ALA A 370 4.49 9.02 -9.07
CA ALA A 370 5.69 8.51 -8.38
C ALA A 370 5.63 7.00 -8.10
N ALA A 371 4.44 6.41 -8.00
CA ALA A 371 4.28 5.02 -7.61
C ALA A 371 4.29 4.05 -8.80
N ASP A 372 4.82 2.85 -8.58
CA ASP A 372 4.77 1.72 -9.51
C ASP A 372 3.41 1.02 -9.52
N ILE A 373 2.74 1.03 -8.36
CA ILE A 373 1.42 0.41 -8.16
C ILE A 373 0.52 1.43 -7.47
N VAL A 374 -0.70 1.58 -7.98
CA VAL A 374 -1.71 2.48 -7.41
C VAL A 374 -2.93 1.67 -6.98
N LEU A 375 -3.32 1.82 -5.73
CA LEU A 375 -4.53 1.23 -5.20
C LEU A 375 -5.70 2.18 -5.48
N MET A 376 -6.64 1.75 -6.32
CA MET A 376 -7.79 2.57 -6.73
C MET A 376 -8.83 2.76 -5.63
N ARG A 377 -8.85 1.83 -4.68
CA ARG A 377 -9.67 1.91 -3.48
C ARG A 377 -8.81 2.39 -2.34
N ASP A 378 -9.40 3.18 -1.46
CA ASP A 378 -8.76 3.60 -0.21
C ASP A 378 -8.82 2.45 0.82
N ASP A 379 -8.16 1.32 0.46
CA ASP A 379 -8.18 0.06 1.20
C ASP A 379 -6.79 -0.60 1.14
N LEU A 380 -6.16 -0.75 2.30
CA LEU A 380 -4.84 -1.37 2.43
C LEU A 380 -4.79 -2.85 2.04
N ASN A 381 -5.92 -3.55 1.94
CA ASN A 381 -5.96 -4.93 1.43
C ASN A 381 -5.38 -5.03 0.00
N GLY A 382 -5.42 -3.93 -0.75
CA GLY A 382 -4.77 -3.82 -2.05
C GLY A 382 -3.27 -4.08 -2.01
N VAL A 383 -2.57 -3.77 -0.93
CA VAL A 383 -1.13 -4.06 -0.76
C VAL A 383 -0.86 -5.56 -0.76
N VAL A 384 -1.63 -6.31 0.03
CA VAL A 384 -1.54 -7.78 0.07
C VAL A 384 -1.85 -8.37 -1.30
N THR A 385 -2.89 -7.85 -1.95
CA THR A 385 -3.31 -8.28 -3.30
C THR A 385 -2.20 -8.03 -4.32
N ALA A 386 -1.58 -6.85 -4.31
CA ALA A 386 -0.50 -6.47 -5.24
C ALA A 386 0.71 -7.42 -5.13
N ILE A 387 1.17 -7.68 -3.91
CA ILE A 387 2.34 -8.55 -3.66
C ILE A 387 2.00 -10.01 -3.98
N ALA A 388 0.83 -10.50 -3.57
CA ALA A 388 0.39 -11.86 -3.86
C ALA A 388 0.23 -12.10 -5.37
N LEU A 389 -0.33 -11.15 -6.10
CA LEU A 389 -0.48 -11.18 -7.56
C LEU A 389 0.89 -11.14 -8.26
N GLY A 390 1.81 -10.28 -7.79
CA GLY A 390 3.19 -10.25 -8.27
C GLY A 390 3.88 -11.62 -8.13
N ARG A 391 3.78 -12.24 -6.94
CA ARG A 391 4.32 -13.60 -6.68
C ARG A 391 3.68 -14.66 -7.58
N ALA A 392 2.37 -14.62 -7.76
CA ALA A 392 1.64 -15.54 -8.62
C ALA A 392 2.06 -15.40 -10.09
N THR A 393 2.17 -14.16 -10.57
CA THR A 393 2.59 -13.85 -11.95
C THR A 393 4.03 -14.28 -12.18
N LEU A 394 4.95 -13.99 -11.26
CA LEU A 394 6.35 -14.41 -11.36
C LEU A 394 6.49 -15.93 -11.36
N ARG A 395 5.72 -16.64 -10.54
CA ARG A 395 5.67 -18.11 -10.56
C ARG A 395 5.15 -18.64 -11.90
N ASN A 396 4.11 -18.03 -12.44
CA ASN A 396 3.55 -18.41 -13.73
C ASN A 396 4.56 -18.20 -14.86
N ILE A 397 5.29 -17.07 -14.88
CA ILE A 397 6.35 -16.81 -15.86
C ILE A 397 7.45 -17.90 -15.77
N ARG A 398 7.90 -18.23 -14.55
CA ARG A 398 8.92 -19.29 -14.36
C ARG A 398 8.43 -20.65 -14.86
N GLN A 399 7.17 -21.00 -14.61
CA GLN A 399 6.55 -22.21 -15.13
C GLN A 399 6.51 -22.20 -16.67
N ASN A 400 6.09 -21.10 -17.27
CA ASN A 400 6.04 -20.96 -18.73
C ASN A 400 7.42 -21.09 -19.37
N LEU A 401 8.44 -20.47 -18.79
CA LEU A 401 9.82 -20.61 -19.25
C LEU A 401 10.30 -22.06 -19.09
N ALA A 402 10.04 -22.71 -17.97
CA ALA A 402 10.41 -24.11 -17.76
C ALA A 402 9.76 -25.04 -18.79
N TRP A 403 8.47 -24.83 -19.11
CA TRP A 403 7.80 -25.58 -20.17
C TRP A 403 8.41 -25.30 -21.54
N ALA A 404 8.64 -24.04 -21.90
CA ALA A 404 9.18 -23.65 -23.20
C ALA A 404 10.58 -24.26 -23.44
N PHE A 405 11.45 -24.28 -22.43
CA PHE A 405 12.75 -24.92 -22.50
C PHE A 405 12.69 -26.44 -22.42
N GLY A 406 11.83 -26.98 -21.58
CA GLY A 406 11.70 -28.41 -21.36
C GLY A 406 11.32 -29.15 -22.64
N TYR A 407 10.40 -28.63 -23.42
CA TYR A 407 10.04 -29.22 -24.73
C TYR A 407 11.26 -29.26 -25.68
N ASN A 408 12.01 -28.17 -25.76
CA ASN A 408 13.17 -28.09 -26.67
C ASN A 408 14.26 -29.07 -26.23
N ILE A 409 14.59 -29.11 -24.93
CA ILE A 409 15.63 -30.00 -24.40
C ILE A 409 15.28 -31.46 -24.61
N LEU A 410 14.04 -31.87 -24.42
CA LEU A 410 13.56 -33.24 -24.56
C LEU A 410 13.47 -33.66 -26.03
N CYS A 411 13.04 -32.76 -26.91
CA CYS A 411 12.88 -33.09 -28.35
C CYS A 411 14.17 -33.00 -29.15
N LEU A 412 15.18 -32.21 -28.74
CA LEU A 412 16.45 -32.03 -29.47
C LEU A 412 17.20 -33.35 -29.71
N PRO A 413 17.43 -34.24 -28.72
CA PRO A 413 18.10 -35.52 -28.97
C PRO A 413 17.32 -36.40 -29.94
N VAL A 414 16.00 -36.40 -29.83
CA VAL A 414 15.11 -37.17 -30.72
C VAL A 414 15.18 -36.64 -32.14
N ALA A 415 15.16 -35.32 -32.32
CA ALA A 415 15.31 -34.64 -33.60
C ALA A 415 16.70 -34.90 -34.23
N ALA A 416 17.76 -34.98 -33.41
CA ALA A 416 19.12 -35.29 -33.83
C ALA A 416 19.30 -36.78 -34.28
N GLY A 417 18.24 -37.60 -34.15
CA GLY A 417 18.26 -38.99 -34.63
C GLY A 417 18.63 -40.01 -33.54
N LEU A 418 18.63 -39.64 -32.26
CA LEU A 418 19.01 -40.55 -31.17
C LEU A 418 18.14 -41.84 -31.17
N LEU A 419 16.82 -41.72 -31.36
CA LEU A 419 15.95 -42.88 -31.40
C LEU A 419 16.25 -43.75 -32.64
N TYR A 420 16.59 -43.13 -33.76
CA TYR A 420 16.94 -43.85 -34.99
C TYR A 420 18.23 -44.66 -34.83
N ALA A 421 19.21 -44.16 -34.09
CA ALA A 421 20.45 -44.92 -33.77
C ALA A 421 20.18 -46.22 -33.00
N PHE A 422 19.05 -46.32 -32.29
CA PHE A 422 18.58 -47.52 -31.58
C PHE A 422 17.47 -48.27 -32.35
N GLY A 423 17.30 -48.04 -33.67
CA GLY A 423 16.31 -48.72 -34.50
C GLY A 423 14.88 -48.15 -34.41
N GLY A 424 14.69 -47.01 -33.76
CA GLY A 424 13.40 -46.33 -33.66
C GLY A 424 13.15 -45.37 -34.84
N PRO A 425 12.01 -44.68 -34.85
CA PRO A 425 11.65 -43.73 -35.90
C PRO A 425 12.44 -42.40 -35.77
N THR A 426 12.59 -41.68 -36.90
CA THR A 426 13.06 -40.28 -36.90
C THR A 426 11.92 -39.33 -36.61
N LEU A 427 12.20 -38.20 -35.96
CA LEU A 427 11.24 -37.12 -35.80
C LEU A 427 11.09 -36.37 -37.14
N SER A 428 9.89 -36.41 -37.72
CA SER A 428 9.63 -35.62 -38.93
C SER A 428 9.55 -34.11 -38.59
N PRO A 429 10.00 -33.23 -39.50
CA PRO A 429 9.90 -31.77 -39.31
C PRO A 429 8.43 -31.30 -39.05
N MET A 430 7.47 -32.00 -39.62
CA MET A 430 6.05 -31.72 -39.42
C MET A 430 5.61 -32.00 -37.95
N LEU A 431 6.03 -33.13 -37.38
CA LEU A 431 5.76 -33.46 -35.96
C LEU A 431 6.52 -32.51 -35.03
N ALA A 432 7.73 -32.13 -35.39
CA ALA A 432 8.50 -31.12 -34.68
C ALA A 432 7.77 -29.77 -34.63
N GLY A 433 7.25 -29.30 -35.76
CA GLY A 433 6.43 -28.08 -35.84
C GLY A 433 5.13 -28.17 -35.02
N ALA A 434 4.44 -29.30 -35.08
CA ALA A 434 3.24 -29.54 -34.28
C ALA A 434 3.54 -29.50 -32.76
N ALA A 435 4.65 -30.07 -32.29
CA ALA A 435 5.06 -30.03 -30.89
C ALA A 435 5.37 -28.59 -30.45
N MET A 436 5.99 -27.77 -31.30
CA MET A 436 6.27 -26.35 -31.00
C MET A 436 4.99 -25.52 -30.92
N ALA A 437 4.02 -25.76 -31.83
CA ALA A 437 2.73 -25.09 -31.77
C ALA A 437 1.99 -25.44 -30.47
N PHE A 438 2.01 -26.72 -30.05
CA PHE A 438 1.42 -27.17 -28.79
C PHE A 438 2.10 -26.56 -27.56
N SER A 439 3.42 -26.40 -27.59
CA SER A 439 4.17 -25.71 -26.55
C SER A 439 3.67 -24.26 -26.36
N SER A 440 3.47 -23.53 -27.45
CA SER A 440 2.95 -22.15 -27.41
C SER A 440 1.53 -22.07 -26.85
N VAL A 441 0.65 -23.01 -27.24
CA VAL A 441 -0.72 -23.09 -26.70
C VAL A 441 -0.69 -23.39 -25.19
N SER A 442 0.22 -24.28 -24.75
CA SER A 442 0.38 -24.64 -23.34
C SER A 442 0.81 -23.44 -22.50
N VAL A 443 1.75 -22.62 -22.99
CA VAL A 443 2.20 -21.38 -22.32
C VAL A 443 1.07 -20.37 -22.17
N VAL A 444 0.29 -20.14 -23.24
CA VAL A 444 -0.88 -19.24 -23.18
C VAL A 444 -1.95 -19.79 -22.23
N GLY A 445 -2.24 -21.08 -22.32
CA GLY A 445 -3.20 -21.75 -21.42
C GLY A 445 -2.80 -21.63 -19.94
N ASN A 446 -1.51 -21.81 -19.63
CA ASN A 446 -1.01 -21.63 -18.27
C ASN A 446 -1.07 -20.15 -17.81
N ALA A 447 -0.79 -19.18 -18.67
CA ALA A 447 -0.93 -17.78 -18.36
C ALA A 447 -2.39 -17.40 -18.04
N LEU A 448 -3.35 -17.96 -18.79
CA LEU A 448 -4.79 -17.72 -18.54
C LEU A 448 -5.28 -18.26 -17.19
N ARG A 449 -4.58 -19.21 -16.55
CA ARG A 449 -4.89 -19.65 -15.18
C ARG A 449 -4.82 -18.53 -14.16
N LEU A 450 -4.03 -17.47 -14.42
CA LEU A 450 -4.00 -16.29 -13.55
C LEU A 450 -5.36 -15.58 -13.46
N ARG A 451 -6.28 -15.76 -14.39
CA ARG A 451 -7.66 -15.23 -14.28
C ARG A 451 -8.42 -15.80 -13.08
N GLY A 452 -8.05 -16.99 -12.62
CA GLY A 452 -8.59 -17.60 -11.41
C GLY A 452 -7.90 -17.18 -10.12
N PHE A 453 -6.99 -16.19 -10.17
CA PHE A 453 -6.29 -15.71 -8.99
C PHE A 453 -7.27 -15.12 -7.95
N LYS A 454 -7.10 -15.54 -6.69
CA LYS A 454 -7.80 -14.99 -5.53
C LYS A 454 -6.76 -14.61 -4.49
N ALA A 455 -6.80 -13.38 -4.01
CA ALA A 455 -5.99 -12.99 -2.86
C ALA A 455 -6.55 -13.69 -1.60
N HIS A 456 -5.70 -14.38 -0.88
CA HIS A 456 -6.04 -14.98 0.41
C HIS A 456 -5.52 -14.04 1.49
N PHE A 457 -6.43 -13.54 2.30
CA PHE A 457 -6.13 -12.86 3.56
C PHE A 457 -6.24 -13.93 4.63
N GLY A 458 -5.10 -14.42 5.14
CA GLY A 458 -4.99 -15.55 6.06
C GLY A 458 -5.93 -15.50 7.26
#